data_80674ebbd28e721ffbed787c6031fefe
#
_entry.id   80674ebbd28e721ffbed787c6031fefe
#
_cell.length_a   1.000
_cell.length_b   1.000
_cell.length_c   1.000
_cell.angle_alpha   90.00
_cell.angle_beta   90.00
_cell.angle_gamma   90.00
#
_symmetry.space_group_name_H-M   'P 1'
#
loop_
_entity.id
_entity.type
_entity.pdbx_description
1 polymer ?
#
loop_
_entity_poly.entity_id
_entity_poly.type
_entity_poly.pdbx_seq_one_letter_code
_entity_poly.pdbx_strand_id
1 'polypeptide(L)'
;MSIEITMLRAIEVLDSRARPTLSVTVELAGGAVARAGVPSGASTGSGEAVELRDGDPERYRGQGVRTAVGHVNGEIADAVRSRRFADQAAFDQALIELDGTPSKSRLGANAVVGASMAVARAAAARQGVPLWRSLSPDGVPARLPVPHFNVLNGGAHAANPLDFQEFMIAPLGAPDLAEAVRAGAEVYAALRRRLTDGGHSAGLGDEGGFAPELTRPEDALALLLDAIGDAGYTPGRDGVAIALDPAASEFRQPDGTYLVAGEKLTSTDMIARYRQITEDFPVWSIEDGLGEDDRDGWIRLTEELGEGVQLVGDDNFVTNPAVIAQAIEDGIANASLIKLNQIGTVTETLQAMAVCRQAGYGAMVSHRSGETEDSFIADLAVGSGCGQLKSGAPARGERVAKYNRLLEIAAHRPRLPFGLTP
;
A
#
# COMPACT_ATOMS: atom_id res chain seq x y z
N MET A 1 19.14 17.51 13.88
CA MET A 1 18.58 18.74 14.53
C MET A 1 17.38 18.32 15.35
N SER A 2 17.27 18.81 16.61
CA SER A 2 16.13 18.46 17.47
C SER A 2 14.80 18.97 16.89
N ILE A 3 13.74 18.20 17.01
CA ILE A 3 12.36 18.55 16.62
C ILE A 3 11.71 19.24 17.83
N GLU A 4 11.20 20.43 17.65
CA GLU A 4 10.45 21.17 18.68
C GLU A 4 9.13 21.64 18.07
N ILE A 5 8.01 21.19 18.61
CA ILE A 5 6.68 21.40 18.06
C ILE A 5 6.03 22.60 18.73
N THR A 6 5.62 23.58 17.96
CA THR A 6 4.90 24.79 18.42
C THR A 6 3.38 24.64 18.27
N MET A 7 2.94 23.93 17.23
CA MET A 7 1.53 23.65 16.99
C MET A 7 1.35 22.26 16.37
N LEU A 8 0.34 21.53 16.85
CA LEU A 8 -0.17 20.31 16.23
C LEU A 8 -1.69 20.40 16.22
N ARG A 9 -2.29 20.19 15.05
CA ARG A 9 -3.73 20.29 14.86
C ARG A 9 -4.22 19.34 13.80
N ALA A 10 -5.37 18.70 14.05
CA ALA A 10 -6.08 17.88 13.08
C ALA A 10 -7.46 18.46 12.76
N ILE A 11 -7.93 18.12 11.56
CA ILE A 11 -9.31 18.31 11.13
C ILE A 11 -9.82 17.01 10.51
N GLU A 12 -11.14 16.80 10.57
CA GLU A 12 -11.81 15.77 9.81
C GLU A 12 -11.92 16.22 8.35
N VAL A 13 -11.56 15.34 7.41
CA VAL A 13 -11.68 15.52 5.95
C VAL A 13 -12.32 14.27 5.34
N LEU A 14 -12.61 14.28 4.04
CA LEU A 14 -13.08 13.09 3.33
C LEU A 14 -11.94 12.38 2.59
N ASP A 15 -12.01 11.05 2.59
CA ASP A 15 -11.21 10.19 1.72
C ASP A 15 -11.85 10.03 0.32
N SER A 16 -11.20 9.30 -0.57
CA SER A 16 -11.64 9.02 -1.94
C SER A 16 -12.95 8.20 -2.03
N ARG A 17 -13.39 7.60 -0.93
CA ARG A 17 -14.66 6.85 -0.80
C ARG A 17 -15.75 7.65 -0.13
N ALA A 18 -15.59 8.97 0.01
CA ALA A 18 -16.49 9.86 0.75
C ALA A 18 -16.68 9.47 2.24
N ARG A 19 -15.66 8.82 2.85
CA ARG A 19 -15.64 8.49 4.27
C ARG A 19 -14.76 9.48 5.03
N PRO A 20 -15.07 9.81 6.30
CA PRO A 20 -14.23 10.68 7.11
C PRO A 20 -12.85 10.06 7.36
N THR A 21 -11.83 10.91 7.30
CA THR A 21 -10.47 10.64 7.75
C THR A 21 -9.86 11.91 8.34
N LEU A 22 -8.57 11.87 8.71
CA LEU A 22 -7.87 12.98 9.32
C LEU A 22 -6.93 13.68 8.34
N SER A 23 -6.81 15.00 8.52
CA SER A 23 -5.69 15.78 8.03
C SER A 23 -5.00 16.46 9.22
N VAL A 24 -3.72 16.14 9.43
CA VAL A 24 -2.92 16.64 10.56
C VAL A 24 -1.93 17.69 10.06
N THR A 25 -1.91 18.85 10.70
CA THR A 25 -0.95 19.94 10.44
C THR A 25 -0.06 20.12 11.65
N VAL A 26 1.24 20.26 11.42
CA VAL A 26 2.25 20.55 12.44
C VAL A 26 3.03 21.81 12.08
N GLU A 27 3.40 22.61 13.08
CA GLU A 27 4.37 23.68 12.98
C GLU A 27 5.52 23.40 13.95
N LEU A 28 6.76 23.53 13.46
CA LEU A 28 7.98 23.40 14.25
C LEU A 28 8.55 24.76 14.62
N ALA A 29 9.28 24.81 15.73
CA ALA A 29 10.08 25.98 16.07
C ALA A 29 11.01 26.36 14.90
N GLY A 30 10.94 27.61 14.47
CA GLY A 30 11.59 28.09 13.25
C GLY A 30 10.66 28.19 12.04
N GLY A 31 9.34 27.93 12.22
CA GLY A 31 8.29 28.25 11.25
C GLY A 31 8.07 27.24 10.14
N ALA A 32 8.70 26.06 10.19
CA ALA A 32 8.42 25.01 9.23
C ALA A 32 7.03 24.41 9.52
N VAL A 33 6.13 24.46 8.52
CA VAL A 33 4.77 23.93 8.60
C VAL A 33 4.61 22.81 7.58
N ALA A 34 3.99 21.70 7.99
CA ALA A 34 3.62 20.63 7.09
C ALA A 34 2.27 19.99 7.46
N ARG A 35 1.68 19.32 6.48
CA ARG A 35 0.40 18.62 6.60
C ARG A 35 0.52 17.19 6.11
N ALA A 36 -0.22 16.28 6.72
CA ALA A 36 -0.38 14.91 6.28
C ALA A 36 -1.86 14.53 6.25
N GLY A 37 -2.28 13.88 5.16
CA GLY A 37 -3.59 13.22 5.05
C GLY A 37 -3.45 11.73 5.40
N VAL A 38 -4.39 11.21 6.16
CA VAL A 38 -4.34 9.83 6.65
C VAL A 38 -5.15 8.90 5.74
N PRO A 39 -4.58 7.80 5.22
CA PRO A 39 -5.32 6.81 4.45
C PRO A 39 -6.19 5.91 5.35
N SER A 40 -7.15 5.19 4.74
CA SER A 40 -8.09 4.30 5.43
C SER A 40 -8.32 3.01 4.63
N GLY A 41 -8.24 1.84 5.25
CA GLY A 41 -8.46 0.54 4.60
C GLY A 41 -9.93 0.22 4.32
N ALA A 42 -10.20 -0.68 3.35
CA ALA A 42 -11.49 -1.36 3.17
C ALA A 42 -11.42 -2.77 3.75
N SER A 43 -10.53 -3.60 3.23
CA SER A 43 -10.08 -4.84 3.85
C SER A 43 -8.99 -4.51 4.88
N THR A 44 -8.94 -5.25 5.98
CA THR A 44 -7.97 -5.02 7.06
C THR A 44 -7.56 -6.35 7.68
N GLY A 45 -6.25 -6.60 7.76
CA GLY A 45 -5.71 -7.74 8.49
C GLY A 45 -6.04 -7.64 9.99
N SER A 46 -6.30 -8.77 10.62
CA SER A 46 -6.73 -8.83 12.03
C SER A 46 -5.71 -8.24 13.02
N GLY A 47 -4.44 -8.18 12.62
CA GLY A 47 -3.33 -7.64 13.40
C GLY A 47 -3.03 -6.15 13.20
N GLU A 48 -3.78 -5.44 12.35
CA GLU A 48 -3.55 -4.01 12.11
C GLU A 48 -3.74 -3.15 13.37
N ALA A 49 -2.99 -2.07 13.43
CA ALA A 49 -3.23 -1.02 14.42
C ALA A 49 -4.62 -0.39 14.20
N VAL A 50 -5.31 -0.08 15.31
CA VAL A 50 -6.74 0.27 15.28
C VAL A 50 -6.98 1.64 14.68
N GLU A 51 -7.70 1.69 13.58
CA GLU A 51 -8.28 2.92 13.06
C GLU A 51 -9.48 3.32 13.92
N LEU A 52 -9.32 4.39 14.71
CA LEU A 52 -10.35 4.82 15.64
C LEU A 52 -11.52 5.49 14.92
N ARG A 53 -12.72 4.93 15.07
CA ARG A 53 -13.99 5.43 14.56
C ARG A 53 -14.91 5.83 15.70
N ASP A 54 -15.75 6.86 15.48
CA ASP A 54 -16.62 7.41 16.54
C ASP A 54 -17.74 6.44 16.97
N GLY A 55 -18.18 5.54 16.08
CA GLY A 55 -19.28 4.61 16.35
C GLY A 55 -20.66 5.25 16.44
N ASP A 56 -20.79 6.56 16.22
CA ASP A 56 -22.08 7.31 16.26
C ASP A 56 -22.88 7.04 14.96
N PRO A 57 -23.97 6.25 15.00
CA PRO A 57 -24.72 5.88 13.82
C PRO A 57 -25.39 7.07 13.12
N GLU A 58 -25.68 8.15 13.86
CA GLU A 58 -26.32 9.36 13.33
C GLU A 58 -25.35 10.21 12.49
N ARG A 59 -24.04 9.91 12.58
CA ARG A 59 -23.01 10.65 11.87
C ARG A 59 -22.11 9.72 11.06
N TYR A 60 -22.13 9.85 9.73
CA TYR A 60 -21.40 8.99 8.79
C TYR A 60 -21.58 7.48 9.06
N ARG A 61 -22.75 7.08 9.58
CA ARG A 61 -23.07 5.69 9.94
C ARG A 61 -22.01 5.05 10.85
N GLY A 62 -21.53 5.80 11.85
CA GLY A 62 -20.49 5.35 12.78
C GLY A 62 -19.05 5.57 12.32
N GLN A 63 -18.85 5.99 11.07
CA GLN A 63 -17.51 6.11 10.46
C GLN A 63 -16.82 7.46 10.73
N GLY A 64 -17.40 8.35 11.57
CA GLY A 64 -16.78 9.61 11.96
C GLY A 64 -15.42 9.42 12.64
N VAL A 65 -14.59 10.49 12.68
CA VAL A 65 -13.24 10.46 13.28
C VAL A 65 -13.01 11.64 14.25
N ARG A 66 -14.08 12.20 14.78
CA ARG A 66 -13.98 13.34 15.73
C ARG A 66 -13.21 12.99 16.99
N THR A 67 -13.35 11.76 17.48
CA THR A 67 -12.60 11.27 18.65
C THR A 67 -11.09 11.29 18.37
N ALA A 68 -10.65 10.71 17.24
CA ALA A 68 -9.24 10.74 16.84
C ALA A 68 -8.75 12.18 16.59
N VAL A 69 -9.55 13.04 15.96
CA VAL A 69 -9.25 14.49 15.82
C VAL A 69 -9.12 15.16 17.20
N GLY A 70 -10.01 14.82 18.15
CA GLY A 70 -9.94 15.30 19.53
C GLY A 70 -8.64 14.88 20.24
N HIS A 71 -8.18 13.64 20.04
CA HIS A 71 -6.92 13.16 20.60
C HIS A 71 -5.73 13.93 20.04
N VAL A 72 -5.68 14.20 18.72
CA VAL A 72 -4.60 15.01 18.13
C VAL A 72 -4.61 16.43 18.67
N ASN A 73 -5.79 17.08 18.73
CA ASN A 73 -5.94 18.48 19.14
C ASN A 73 -5.79 18.71 20.66
N GLY A 74 -5.99 17.67 21.46
CA GLY A 74 -5.88 17.67 22.93
C GLY A 74 -4.65 16.94 23.42
N GLU A 75 -4.83 15.68 23.87
CA GLU A 75 -3.81 14.91 24.61
C GLU A 75 -2.48 14.80 23.85
N ILE A 76 -2.50 14.50 22.53
CA ILE A 76 -1.26 14.37 21.76
C ILE A 76 -0.59 15.76 21.66
N ALA A 77 -1.34 16.81 21.29
CA ALA A 77 -0.77 18.16 21.17
C ALA A 77 -0.18 18.65 22.49
N ASP A 78 -0.87 18.40 23.62
CA ASP A 78 -0.40 18.79 24.95
C ASP A 78 0.85 18.03 25.38
N ALA A 79 0.92 16.72 25.05
CA ALA A 79 2.07 15.89 25.37
C ALA A 79 3.34 16.25 24.59
N VAL A 80 3.21 16.77 23.36
CA VAL A 80 4.36 17.02 22.48
C VAL A 80 4.73 18.51 22.37
N ARG A 81 3.81 19.44 22.67
CA ARG A 81 4.07 20.89 22.60
C ARG A 81 5.20 21.28 23.54
N SER A 82 6.10 22.12 23.05
CA SER A 82 7.26 22.64 23.79
C SER A 82 8.26 21.56 24.27
N ARG A 83 8.08 20.30 23.86
CA ARG A 83 9.10 19.26 24.04
C ARG A 83 10.09 19.28 22.88
N ARG A 84 11.31 18.88 23.18
CA ARG A 84 12.38 18.68 22.19
C ARG A 84 12.62 17.19 22.01
N PHE A 85 12.51 16.74 20.80
CA PHE A 85 12.82 15.37 20.41
C PHE A 85 14.14 15.37 19.62
N ALA A 86 14.98 14.37 19.84
CA ALA A 86 16.27 14.27 19.16
C ALA A 86 16.08 14.12 17.64
N ASP A 87 15.10 13.32 17.25
CA ASP A 87 14.78 12.92 15.87
C ASP A 87 13.34 12.42 15.76
N GLN A 88 12.97 11.89 14.58
CA GLN A 88 11.67 11.28 14.31
C GLN A 88 11.40 10.07 15.21
N ALA A 89 12.41 9.23 15.43
CA ALA A 89 12.23 8.01 16.24
C ALA A 89 11.87 8.36 17.70
N ALA A 90 12.52 9.37 18.27
CA ALA A 90 12.19 9.84 19.62
C ALA A 90 10.77 10.46 19.70
N PHE A 91 10.30 11.11 18.65
CA PHE A 91 8.94 11.63 18.57
C PHE A 91 7.92 10.48 18.47
N ASP A 92 8.12 9.54 17.56
CA ASP A 92 7.24 8.40 17.35
C ASP A 92 7.16 7.52 18.60
N GLN A 93 8.30 7.30 19.27
CA GLN A 93 8.35 6.57 20.54
C GLN A 93 7.49 7.25 21.62
N ALA A 94 7.53 8.59 21.71
CA ALA A 94 6.69 9.30 22.66
C ALA A 94 5.19 9.17 22.34
N LEU A 95 4.79 9.04 21.07
CA LEU A 95 3.40 8.76 20.70
C LEU A 95 2.98 7.33 21.08
N ILE A 96 3.86 6.35 20.86
CA ILE A 96 3.64 4.94 21.23
C ILE A 96 3.46 4.81 22.75
N GLU A 97 4.34 5.44 23.51
CA GLU A 97 4.27 5.45 24.99
C GLU A 97 3.02 6.18 25.51
N LEU A 98 2.63 7.26 24.84
CA LEU A 98 1.41 8.00 25.17
C LEU A 98 0.16 7.16 24.93
N ASP A 99 0.09 6.41 23.83
CA ASP A 99 -1.02 5.49 23.56
C ASP A 99 -1.02 4.33 24.59
N GLY A 100 0.12 3.70 24.81
CA GLY A 100 0.34 2.66 25.79
C GLY A 100 -0.30 1.31 25.45
N THR A 101 -0.88 1.14 24.24
CA THR A 101 -1.45 -0.13 23.78
C THR A 101 -0.68 -0.66 22.56
N PRO A 102 -0.54 -2.00 22.39
CA PRO A 102 0.20 -2.57 21.27
C PRO A 102 -0.38 -2.18 19.90
N SER A 103 -1.70 -2.09 19.80
CA SER A 103 -2.43 -1.78 18.56
C SER A 103 -2.81 -0.29 18.41
N LYS A 104 -2.28 0.59 19.25
CA LYS A 104 -2.62 2.03 19.25
C LYS A 104 -4.13 2.30 19.36
N SER A 105 -4.84 1.40 20.06
CA SER A 105 -6.30 1.41 20.16
C SER A 105 -6.85 2.54 21.03
N ARG A 106 -6.05 3.14 21.91
CA ARG A 106 -6.50 4.19 22.82
C ARG A 106 -6.61 5.55 22.14
N LEU A 107 -5.57 5.96 21.43
CA LEU A 107 -5.54 7.23 20.70
C LEU A 107 -6.04 7.09 19.27
N GLY A 108 -5.89 5.92 18.71
CA GLY A 108 -6.16 5.58 17.32
C GLY A 108 -4.92 5.67 16.43
N ALA A 109 -4.64 4.60 15.68
CA ALA A 109 -3.53 4.57 14.74
C ALA A 109 -3.61 5.69 13.69
N ASN A 110 -4.82 6.08 13.29
CA ASN A 110 -5.07 7.21 12.39
C ASN A 110 -4.62 8.57 12.98
N ALA A 111 -4.81 8.80 14.28
CA ALA A 111 -4.29 9.99 14.96
C ALA A 111 -2.77 9.96 15.05
N VAL A 112 -2.20 8.81 15.43
CA VAL A 112 -0.76 8.60 15.62
C VAL A 112 0.00 8.74 14.29
N VAL A 113 -0.43 8.03 13.24
CA VAL A 113 0.24 8.08 11.92
C VAL A 113 0.16 9.46 11.28
N GLY A 114 -0.99 10.14 11.43
CA GLY A 114 -1.15 11.51 10.92
C GLY A 114 -0.15 12.48 11.55
N ALA A 115 0.05 12.40 12.87
CA ALA A 115 1.04 13.21 13.59
C ALA A 115 2.47 12.84 13.17
N SER A 116 2.79 11.55 13.08
CA SER A 116 4.10 11.03 12.69
C SER A 116 4.49 11.50 11.27
N MET A 117 3.62 11.34 10.28
CA MET A 117 3.86 11.77 8.90
C MET A 117 4.01 13.30 8.78
N ALA A 118 3.18 14.07 9.49
CA ALA A 118 3.25 15.54 9.46
C ALA A 118 4.59 16.02 10.02
N VAL A 119 5.05 15.44 11.15
CA VAL A 119 6.34 15.80 11.76
C VAL A 119 7.50 15.41 10.86
N ALA A 120 7.49 14.24 10.22
CA ALA A 120 8.53 13.83 9.28
C ALA A 120 8.69 14.84 8.14
N ARG A 121 7.58 15.31 7.55
CA ARG A 121 7.61 16.37 6.52
C ARG A 121 8.14 17.70 7.01
N ALA A 122 7.65 18.15 8.17
CA ALA A 122 8.07 19.44 8.72
C ALA A 122 9.56 19.42 9.09
N ALA A 123 10.06 18.29 9.61
CA ALA A 123 11.47 18.10 9.93
C ALA A 123 12.34 18.14 8.66
N ALA A 124 11.94 17.48 7.58
CA ALA A 124 12.61 17.52 6.28
C ALA A 124 12.63 18.94 5.71
N ALA A 125 11.47 19.63 5.72
CA ALA A 125 11.35 21.01 5.25
C ALA A 125 12.25 21.96 6.03
N ARG A 126 12.29 21.85 7.36
CA ARG A 126 13.15 22.65 8.23
C ARG A 126 14.65 22.44 7.97
N GLN A 127 15.03 21.23 7.57
CA GLN A 127 16.39 20.89 7.19
C GLN A 127 16.74 21.33 5.76
N GLY A 128 15.76 21.79 4.97
CA GLY A 128 15.94 22.14 3.56
C GLY A 128 16.23 20.93 2.66
N VAL A 129 15.81 19.74 3.09
CA VAL A 129 15.99 18.50 2.30
C VAL A 129 14.65 17.98 1.81
N PRO A 130 14.61 17.33 0.62
CA PRO A 130 13.41 16.65 0.16
C PRO A 130 12.99 15.52 1.14
N LEU A 131 11.69 15.30 1.28
CA LEU A 131 11.16 14.28 2.21
C LEU A 131 11.76 12.89 1.94
N TRP A 132 11.82 12.45 0.67
CA TRP A 132 12.40 11.15 0.33
C TRP A 132 13.82 10.99 0.86
N ARG A 133 14.64 12.06 0.84
CA ARG A 133 16.01 12.03 1.36
C ARG A 133 16.06 11.96 2.89
N SER A 134 15.13 12.60 3.56
CA SER A 134 14.98 12.52 5.02
C SER A 134 14.53 11.12 5.48
N LEU A 135 13.83 10.39 4.62
CA LEU A 135 13.35 9.03 4.86
C LEU A 135 14.36 7.94 4.42
N SER A 136 15.50 8.33 3.81
CA SER A 136 16.52 7.37 3.37
C SER A 136 17.33 6.87 4.56
N PRO A 137 17.36 5.54 4.81
CA PRO A 137 18.24 4.98 5.83
C PRO A 137 19.72 5.15 5.42
N ASP A 138 20.60 5.24 6.39
CA ASP A 138 22.04 5.33 6.13
C ASP A 138 22.54 4.11 5.34
N GLY A 139 23.35 4.38 4.32
CA GLY A 139 23.93 3.33 3.46
C GLY A 139 22.96 2.70 2.45
N VAL A 140 21.68 3.10 2.43
CA VAL A 140 20.69 2.61 1.46
C VAL A 140 20.56 3.61 0.31
N PRO A 141 20.86 3.22 -0.94
CA PRO A 141 20.69 4.10 -2.08
C PRO A 141 19.21 4.32 -2.39
N ALA A 142 18.80 5.59 -2.48
CA ALA A 142 17.46 5.92 -2.94
C ALA A 142 17.25 5.46 -4.39
N ARG A 143 16.01 5.03 -4.72
CA ARG A 143 15.67 4.43 -6.01
C ARG A 143 14.23 4.81 -6.40
N LEU A 144 14.01 5.07 -7.67
CA LEU A 144 12.67 5.24 -8.23
C LEU A 144 12.00 3.86 -8.35
N PRO A 145 10.82 3.67 -7.75
CA PRO A 145 10.15 2.36 -7.75
C PRO A 145 9.48 2.05 -9.08
N VAL A 146 9.34 0.77 -9.42
CA VAL A 146 8.38 0.29 -10.43
C VAL A 146 6.97 0.50 -9.90
N PRO A 147 6.10 1.24 -10.63
CA PRO A 147 4.71 1.36 -10.26
C PRO A 147 3.94 0.08 -10.58
N HIS A 148 3.13 -0.39 -9.63
CA HIS A 148 2.14 -1.46 -9.82
C HIS A 148 0.77 -0.79 -9.93
N PHE A 149 0.18 -0.85 -11.12
CA PHE A 149 -1.09 -0.19 -11.41
C PHE A 149 -2.24 -1.18 -11.27
N ASN A 150 -3.12 -1.01 -10.30
CA ASN A 150 -4.35 -1.79 -10.20
C ASN A 150 -5.36 -1.32 -11.26
N VAL A 151 -5.48 -2.09 -12.34
CA VAL A 151 -6.26 -1.68 -13.54
C VAL A 151 -7.60 -2.39 -13.66
N LEU A 152 -7.81 -3.49 -12.90
CA LEU A 152 -9.08 -4.20 -12.84
C LEU A 152 -9.36 -4.66 -11.41
N ASN A 153 -10.57 -4.41 -10.92
CA ASN A 153 -10.99 -4.66 -9.54
C ASN A 153 -12.09 -5.71 -9.44
N GLY A 154 -12.02 -6.51 -8.39
CA GLY A 154 -13.07 -7.39 -7.88
C GLY A 154 -13.11 -7.37 -6.35
N GLY A 155 -13.56 -8.43 -5.72
CA GLY A 155 -13.59 -8.60 -4.27
C GLY A 155 -14.22 -7.41 -3.53
N ALA A 156 -13.60 -6.99 -2.43
CA ALA A 156 -14.07 -5.87 -1.63
C ALA A 156 -13.96 -4.49 -2.34
N HIS A 157 -13.22 -4.41 -3.46
CA HIS A 157 -12.98 -3.15 -4.19
C HIS A 157 -14.01 -2.86 -5.30
N ALA A 158 -14.90 -3.82 -5.62
CA ALA A 158 -15.90 -3.67 -6.67
C ALA A 158 -17.17 -4.48 -6.39
N ALA A 159 -18.33 -3.96 -6.81
CA ALA A 159 -19.60 -4.67 -6.70
C ALA A 159 -19.84 -5.54 -7.95
N ASN A 160 -18.97 -6.53 -8.18
CA ASN A 160 -19.05 -7.50 -9.26
C ASN A 160 -18.82 -8.92 -8.72
N PRO A 161 -19.05 -10.00 -9.49
CA PRO A 161 -18.91 -11.38 -9.00
C PRO A 161 -17.49 -11.93 -9.02
N LEU A 162 -16.47 -11.10 -9.28
CA LEU A 162 -15.07 -11.52 -9.35
C LEU A 162 -14.47 -11.59 -7.94
N ASP A 163 -14.04 -12.79 -7.51
CA ASP A 163 -13.55 -13.00 -6.14
C ASP A 163 -12.18 -12.35 -5.88
N PHE A 164 -11.25 -12.43 -6.83
CA PHE A 164 -9.94 -11.79 -6.69
C PHE A 164 -10.06 -10.27 -6.71
N GLN A 165 -9.40 -9.61 -5.74
CA GLN A 165 -9.59 -8.20 -5.45
C GLN A 165 -8.90 -7.26 -6.42
N GLU A 166 -7.64 -7.56 -6.83
CA GLU A 166 -6.85 -6.68 -7.68
C GLU A 166 -6.10 -7.43 -8.77
N PHE A 167 -6.18 -6.86 -9.98
CA PHE A 167 -5.38 -7.28 -11.13
C PHE A 167 -4.54 -6.09 -11.57
N MET A 168 -3.25 -6.20 -11.33
CA MET A 168 -2.28 -5.13 -11.55
C MET A 168 -1.42 -5.40 -12.77
N ILE A 169 -0.87 -4.31 -13.33
CA ILE A 169 0.22 -4.36 -14.30
C ILE A 169 1.46 -3.69 -13.71
N ALA A 170 2.62 -4.28 -13.99
CA ALA A 170 3.92 -3.79 -13.55
C ALA A 170 4.88 -3.68 -14.76
N PRO A 171 5.20 -2.46 -15.22
CA PRO A 171 6.11 -2.25 -16.35
C PRO A 171 7.58 -2.49 -15.95
N LEU A 172 7.95 -3.76 -15.68
CA LEU A 172 9.27 -4.16 -15.18
C LEU A 172 10.39 -3.92 -16.19
N GLY A 173 10.09 -4.07 -17.50
CA GLY A 173 11.04 -3.87 -18.59
C GLY A 173 11.17 -2.40 -19.03
N ALA A 174 10.50 -1.45 -18.39
CA ALA A 174 10.62 -0.04 -18.74
C ALA A 174 12.03 0.48 -18.44
N PRO A 175 12.61 1.32 -19.31
CA PRO A 175 13.97 1.85 -19.12
C PRO A 175 14.06 2.88 -17.99
N ASP A 176 12.96 3.54 -17.67
CA ASP A 176 12.85 4.56 -16.63
C ASP A 176 11.41 4.71 -16.12
N LEU A 177 11.23 5.55 -15.11
CA LEU A 177 9.93 5.78 -14.50
C LEU A 177 8.92 6.44 -15.45
N ALA A 178 9.36 7.37 -16.32
CA ALA A 178 8.44 8.07 -17.24
C ALA A 178 7.84 7.10 -18.24
N GLU A 179 8.67 6.20 -18.79
CA GLU A 179 8.22 5.14 -19.69
C GLU A 179 7.36 4.09 -18.98
N ALA A 180 7.65 3.79 -17.71
CA ALA A 180 6.79 2.92 -16.90
C ALA A 180 5.40 3.52 -16.68
N VAL A 181 5.32 4.82 -16.36
CA VAL A 181 4.04 5.51 -16.19
C VAL A 181 3.28 5.61 -17.52
N ARG A 182 3.98 5.86 -18.64
CA ARG A 182 3.40 5.85 -19.99
C ARG A 182 2.81 4.49 -20.31
N ALA A 183 3.56 3.41 -20.10
CA ALA A 183 3.09 2.05 -20.35
C ALA A 183 1.82 1.75 -19.52
N GLY A 184 1.80 2.10 -18.25
CA GLY A 184 0.63 1.94 -17.39
C GLY A 184 -0.60 2.65 -17.94
N ALA A 185 -0.46 3.90 -18.38
CA ALA A 185 -1.56 4.68 -18.95
C ALA A 185 -2.06 4.14 -20.30
N GLU A 186 -1.15 3.70 -21.18
CA GLU A 186 -1.49 3.15 -22.50
C GLU A 186 -2.19 1.79 -22.40
N VAL A 187 -1.70 0.89 -21.51
CA VAL A 187 -2.37 -0.40 -21.24
C VAL A 187 -3.74 -0.18 -20.61
N TYR A 188 -3.87 0.74 -19.64
CA TYR A 188 -5.16 1.10 -19.05
C TYR A 188 -6.16 1.61 -20.11
N ALA A 189 -5.73 2.43 -21.05
CA ALA A 189 -6.55 2.90 -22.15
C ALA A 189 -6.93 1.77 -23.13
N ALA A 190 -6.02 0.83 -23.41
CA ALA A 190 -6.30 -0.36 -24.24
C ALA A 190 -7.31 -1.28 -23.56
N LEU A 191 -7.15 -1.53 -22.25
CA LEU A 191 -8.10 -2.32 -21.45
C LEU A 191 -9.51 -1.71 -21.48
N ARG A 192 -9.62 -0.39 -21.33
CA ARG A 192 -10.92 0.30 -21.45
C ARG A 192 -11.60 0.03 -22.78
N ARG A 193 -10.86 0.13 -23.91
CA ARG A 193 -11.41 -0.16 -25.23
C ARG A 193 -11.89 -1.59 -25.33
N ARG A 194 -11.08 -2.57 -24.91
CA ARG A 194 -11.46 -3.98 -24.92
C ARG A 194 -12.74 -4.25 -24.13
N LEU A 195 -12.85 -3.70 -22.92
CA LEU A 195 -14.05 -3.84 -22.10
C LEU A 195 -15.28 -3.27 -22.80
N THR A 196 -15.19 -2.05 -23.37
CA THR A 196 -16.33 -1.42 -24.05
C THR A 196 -16.71 -2.14 -25.34
N ASP A 197 -15.74 -2.57 -26.14
CA ASP A 197 -15.98 -3.31 -27.40
C ASP A 197 -16.53 -4.72 -27.11
N GLY A 198 -16.13 -5.34 -26.00
CA GLY A 198 -16.68 -6.61 -25.50
C GLY A 198 -18.04 -6.49 -24.80
N GLY A 199 -18.59 -5.28 -24.68
CA GLY A 199 -19.89 -5.05 -24.03
C GLY A 199 -19.84 -5.10 -22.50
N HIS A 200 -18.64 -5.06 -21.90
CA HIS A 200 -18.45 -5.01 -20.45
C HIS A 200 -18.54 -3.60 -19.91
N SER A 201 -18.89 -3.47 -18.62
CA SER A 201 -18.83 -2.19 -17.92
C SER A 201 -17.40 -1.68 -17.81
N ALA A 202 -17.19 -0.38 -18.12
CA ALA A 202 -15.97 0.35 -17.82
C ALA A 202 -16.14 1.25 -16.58
N GLY A 203 -17.08 0.91 -15.68
CA GLY A 203 -17.21 1.51 -14.35
C GLY A 203 -15.98 1.24 -13.50
N LEU A 204 -15.69 2.14 -12.55
CA LEU A 204 -14.46 2.06 -11.74
C LEU A 204 -14.76 1.53 -10.34
N GLY A 205 -13.87 0.68 -9.85
CA GLY A 205 -13.77 0.30 -8.45
C GLY A 205 -13.13 1.40 -7.57
N ASP A 206 -12.96 1.08 -6.30
CA ASP A 206 -12.46 2.03 -5.29
C ASP A 206 -11.06 2.58 -5.60
N GLU A 207 -10.23 1.80 -6.26
CA GLU A 207 -8.84 2.15 -6.59
C GLU A 207 -8.63 2.65 -8.03
N GLY A 208 -9.72 2.83 -8.78
CA GLY A 208 -9.69 3.35 -10.13
C GLY A 208 -9.49 2.29 -11.23
N GLY A 209 -9.31 1.02 -10.88
CA GLY A 209 -9.38 -0.10 -11.82
C GLY A 209 -10.80 -0.30 -12.32
N PHE A 210 -10.98 -0.87 -13.52
CA PHE A 210 -12.29 -1.20 -14.07
C PHE A 210 -12.94 -2.34 -13.28
N ALA A 211 -14.27 -2.33 -13.19
CA ALA A 211 -15.05 -3.32 -12.48
C ALA A 211 -16.04 -4.03 -13.43
N PRO A 212 -15.56 -4.88 -14.36
CA PRO A 212 -16.42 -5.63 -15.28
C PRO A 212 -17.18 -6.77 -14.56
N GLU A 213 -18.29 -7.19 -15.14
CA GLU A 213 -19.08 -8.36 -14.73
C GLU A 213 -18.39 -9.66 -15.18
N LEU A 214 -17.25 -9.98 -14.57
CA LEU A 214 -16.51 -11.24 -14.78
C LEU A 214 -16.66 -12.12 -13.55
N THR A 215 -16.61 -13.44 -13.74
CA THR A 215 -16.72 -14.41 -12.64
C THR A 215 -15.40 -15.12 -12.37
N ARG A 216 -14.61 -15.37 -13.42
CA ARG A 216 -13.37 -16.14 -13.30
C ARG A 216 -12.14 -15.21 -13.33
N PRO A 217 -11.19 -15.40 -12.41
CA PRO A 217 -9.93 -14.66 -12.43
C PRO A 217 -9.16 -14.81 -13.75
N GLU A 218 -9.21 -15.98 -14.37
CA GLU A 218 -8.52 -16.26 -15.65
C GLU A 218 -9.07 -15.42 -16.81
N ASP A 219 -10.37 -15.10 -16.81
CA ASP A 219 -10.98 -14.23 -17.84
C ASP A 219 -10.45 -12.79 -17.71
N ALA A 220 -10.26 -12.30 -16.48
CA ALA A 220 -9.65 -11.01 -16.22
C ALA A 220 -8.17 -11.00 -16.66
N LEU A 221 -7.42 -12.04 -16.37
CA LEU A 221 -6.03 -12.21 -16.81
C LEU A 221 -5.89 -12.22 -18.32
N ALA A 222 -6.79 -12.90 -19.03
CA ALA A 222 -6.81 -12.94 -20.49
C ALA A 222 -7.05 -11.53 -21.07
N LEU A 223 -7.99 -10.77 -20.52
CA LEU A 223 -8.23 -9.37 -20.91
C LEU A 223 -7.01 -8.47 -20.67
N LEU A 224 -6.31 -8.66 -19.57
CA LEU A 224 -5.08 -7.92 -19.30
C LEU A 224 -3.97 -8.27 -20.28
N LEU A 225 -3.75 -9.56 -20.52
CA LEU A 225 -2.75 -10.05 -21.46
C LEU A 225 -2.95 -9.44 -22.84
N ASP A 226 -4.19 -9.47 -23.30
CA ASP A 226 -4.60 -8.89 -24.58
C ASP A 226 -4.42 -7.35 -24.60
N ALA A 227 -4.77 -6.65 -23.50
CA ALA A 227 -4.63 -5.20 -23.41
C ALA A 227 -3.15 -4.76 -23.43
N ILE A 228 -2.25 -5.54 -22.83
CA ILE A 228 -0.80 -5.31 -22.89
C ILE A 228 -0.33 -5.39 -24.35
N GLY A 229 -0.74 -6.44 -25.08
CA GLY A 229 -0.41 -6.63 -26.48
C GLY A 229 -0.97 -5.51 -27.38
N ASP A 230 -2.23 -5.10 -27.18
CA ASP A 230 -2.89 -4.02 -27.93
C ASP A 230 -2.24 -2.65 -27.72
N ALA A 231 -1.66 -2.44 -26.54
CA ALA A 231 -0.89 -1.24 -26.24
C ALA A 231 0.53 -1.28 -26.84
N GLY A 232 0.93 -2.39 -27.48
CA GLY A 232 2.21 -2.54 -28.13
C GLY A 232 3.36 -2.95 -27.21
N TYR A 233 3.05 -3.44 -26.00
CA TYR A 233 4.06 -3.91 -25.04
C TYR A 233 4.19 -5.43 -25.08
N THR A 234 5.41 -5.91 -24.79
CA THR A 234 5.66 -7.34 -24.59
C THR A 234 5.15 -7.76 -23.21
N PRO A 235 4.28 -8.77 -23.10
CA PRO A 235 3.90 -9.32 -21.80
C PRO A 235 5.09 -10.02 -21.10
N GLY A 236 5.24 -9.79 -19.79
CA GLY A 236 6.25 -10.44 -18.98
C GLY A 236 7.28 -9.49 -18.36
N ARG A 237 8.30 -10.07 -17.70
CA ARG A 237 9.30 -9.30 -16.93
C ARG A 237 10.15 -8.36 -17.78
N ASP A 238 10.37 -8.71 -19.05
CA ASP A 238 11.13 -7.87 -20.00
C ASP A 238 10.27 -6.76 -20.63
N GLY A 239 9.00 -6.65 -20.24
CA GLY A 239 8.04 -5.66 -20.70
C GLY A 239 7.08 -5.26 -19.58
N VAL A 240 5.79 -5.60 -19.75
CA VAL A 240 4.74 -5.36 -18.76
C VAL A 240 4.28 -6.70 -18.19
N ALA A 241 4.59 -6.95 -16.92
CA ALA A 241 4.16 -8.12 -16.20
C ALA A 241 2.80 -7.90 -15.50
N ILE A 242 2.15 -9.00 -15.11
CA ILE A 242 0.92 -8.98 -14.31
C ILE A 242 1.29 -9.22 -12.84
N ALA A 243 0.61 -8.53 -11.93
CA ALA A 243 0.64 -8.82 -10.50
C ALA A 243 -0.79 -8.97 -9.98
N LEU A 244 -0.98 -9.85 -9.02
CA LEU A 244 -2.28 -10.16 -8.44
C LEU A 244 -2.32 -9.82 -6.96
N ASP A 245 -3.48 -9.42 -6.50
CA ASP A 245 -3.88 -9.43 -5.10
C ASP A 245 -5.24 -10.13 -4.99
N PRO A 246 -5.28 -11.43 -4.74
CA PRO A 246 -6.51 -12.14 -4.46
C PRO A 246 -7.23 -11.66 -3.21
N ALA A 247 -6.51 -11.21 -2.18
CA ALA A 247 -7.03 -10.95 -0.83
C ALA A 247 -7.78 -12.18 -0.29
N ALA A 248 -7.10 -13.34 -0.27
CA ALA A 248 -7.76 -14.64 -0.10
C ALA A 248 -8.48 -14.82 1.25
N SER A 249 -8.17 -14.01 2.26
CA SER A 249 -8.93 -13.97 3.52
C SER A 249 -10.41 -13.64 3.30
N GLU A 250 -10.76 -12.80 2.30
CA GLU A 250 -12.12 -12.33 2.02
C GLU A 250 -13.05 -13.43 1.49
N PHE A 251 -12.50 -14.45 0.80
CA PHE A 251 -13.29 -15.57 0.29
C PHE A 251 -12.96 -16.92 0.97
N ARG A 252 -12.18 -16.89 2.07
CA ARG A 252 -11.93 -18.05 2.91
C ARG A 252 -13.16 -18.40 3.74
N GLN A 253 -13.48 -19.69 3.78
CA GLN A 253 -14.65 -20.21 4.48
C GLN A 253 -14.28 -20.63 5.92
N PRO A 254 -15.26 -20.69 6.86
CA PRO A 254 -15.00 -21.10 8.24
C PRO A 254 -14.41 -22.51 8.39
N ASP A 255 -14.54 -23.38 7.39
CA ASP A 255 -13.94 -24.71 7.39
C ASP A 255 -12.52 -24.76 6.81
N GLY A 256 -11.93 -23.60 6.54
CA GLY A 256 -10.57 -23.45 6.03
C GLY A 256 -10.42 -23.58 4.52
N THR A 257 -11.52 -23.80 3.79
CA THR A 257 -11.53 -23.82 2.31
C THR A 257 -11.70 -22.43 1.73
N TYR A 258 -11.53 -22.29 0.43
CA TYR A 258 -11.69 -21.05 -0.34
C TYR A 258 -12.83 -21.24 -1.36
N LEU A 259 -13.67 -20.22 -1.53
CA LEU A 259 -14.73 -20.23 -2.55
C LEU A 259 -14.33 -19.27 -3.67
N VAL A 260 -13.95 -19.80 -4.85
CA VAL A 260 -13.52 -19.01 -6.00
C VAL A 260 -14.33 -19.43 -7.23
N ALA A 261 -15.00 -18.48 -7.88
CA ALA A 261 -15.87 -18.71 -9.04
C ALA A 261 -16.92 -19.81 -8.80
N GLY A 262 -17.41 -19.93 -7.55
CA GLY A 262 -18.36 -20.97 -7.14
C GLY A 262 -17.73 -22.35 -6.85
N GLU A 263 -16.43 -22.50 -7.01
CA GLU A 263 -15.67 -23.71 -6.71
C GLU A 263 -15.15 -23.68 -5.28
N LYS A 264 -15.32 -24.77 -4.54
CA LYS A 264 -14.78 -24.95 -3.19
C LYS A 264 -13.40 -25.60 -3.27
N LEU A 265 -12.38 -24.88 -2.85
CA LEU A 265 -10.97 -25.24 -3.00
C LEU A 265 -10.29 -25.38 -1.62
N THR A 266 -9.40 -26.35 -1.48
CA THR A 266 -8.46 -26.41 -0.36
C THR A 266 -7.24 -25.51 -0.62
N SER A 267 -6.38 -25.29 0.40
CA SER A 267 -5.10 -24.59 0.20
C SER A 267 -4.24 -25.25 -0.89
N THR A 268 -4.26 -26.59 -0.96
CA THR A 268 -3.55 -27.34 -2.01
C THR A 268 -4.12 -27.06 -3.41
N ASP A 269 -5.45 -26.99 -3.54
CA ASP A 269 -6.11 -26.68 -4.81
C ASP A 269 -5.83 -25.22 -5.22
N MET A 270 -5.80 -24.28 -4.26
CA MET A 270 -5.43 -22.88 -4.51
C MET A 270 -3.99 -22.76 -5.03
N ILE A 271 -3.04 -23.46 -4.40
CA ILE A 271 -1.64 -23.48 -4.83
C ILE A 271 -1.53 -24.05 -6.25
N ALA A 272 -2.22 -25.14 -6.54
CA ALA A 272 -2.25 -25.74 -7.88
C ALA A 272 -2.84 -24.76 -8.92
N ARG A 273 -3.87 -24.01 -8.55
CA ARG A 273 -4.45 -22.95 -9.41
C ARG A 273 -3.46 -21.84 -9.68
N TYR A 274 -2.74 -21.34 -8.67
CA TYR A 274 -1.71 -20.30 -8.86
C TYR A 274 -0.56 -20.80 -9.74
N ARG A 275 -0.13 -22.05 -9.58
CA ARG A 275 0.86 -22.65 -10.48
C ARG A 275 0.38 -22.61 -11.92
N GLN A 276 -0.85 -23.05 -12.21
CA GLN A 276 -1.41 -23.00 -13.54
C GLN A 276 -1.52 -21.55 -14.08
N ILE A 277 -1.96 -20.61 -13.24
CA ILE A 277 -2.03 -19.18 -13.60
C ILE A 277 -0.64 -18.65 -13.99
N THR A 278 0.42 -19.01 -13.24
CA THR A 278 1.78 -18.54 -13.54
C THR A 278 2.42 -19.24 -14.74
N GLU A 279 1.93 -20.43 -15.13
CA GLU A 279 2.31 -21.11 -16.37
C GLU A 279 1.62 -20.47 -17.60
N ASP A 280 0.34 -20.11 -17.48
CA ASP A 280 -0.49 -19.60 -18.59
C ASP A 280 -0.35 -18.09 -18.80
N PHE A 281 -0.04 -17.32 -17.76
CA PHE A 281 -0.01 -15.86 -17.78
C PHE A 281 1.32 -15.32 -17.22
N PRO A 282 1.78 -14.15 -17.66
CA PRO A 282 3.04 -13.54 -17.22
C PRO A 282 2.91 -12.89 -15.82
N VAL A 283 2.42 -13.67 -14.85
CA VAL A 283 2.28 -13.24 -13.45
C VAL A 283 3.64 -13.32 -12.77
N TRP A 284 4.10 -12.19 -12.22
CA TRP A 284 5.37 -12.12 -11.53
C TRP A 284 5.24 -11.97 -10.01
N SER A 285 4.06 -11.53 -9.53
CA SER A 285 3.80 -11.28 -8.10
C SER A 285 2.37 -11.67 -7.72
N ILE A 286 2.21 -12.30 -6.56
CA ILE A 286 0.92 -12.64 -5.94
C ILE A 286 0.97 -12.16 -4.50
N GLU A 287 0.07 -11.23 -4.15
CA GLU A 287 -0.17 -10.72 -2.81
C GLU A 287 -1.34 -11.48 -2.18
N ASP A 288 -1.25 -11.80 -0.90
CA ASP A 288 -2.30 -12.48 -0.11
C ASP A 288 -3.00 -13.65 -0.84
N GLY A 289 -2.16 -14.53 -1.40
CA GLY A 289 -2.64 -15.70 -2.16
C GLY A 289 -3.39 -16.72 -1.31
N LEU A 290 -3.21 -16.72 0.00
CA LEU A 290 -3.93 -17.53 0.98
C LEU A 290 -4.36 -16.68 2.17
N GLY A 291 -5.31 -17.19 2.96
CA GLY A 291 -5.81 -16.50 4.15
C GLY A 291 -4.71 -16.22 5.18
N GLU A 292 -4.87 -15.14 5.94
CA GLU A 292 -3.86 -14.66 6.92
C GLU A 292 -3.50 -15.70 7.98
N ASP A 293 -4.40 -16.61 8.32
CA ASP A 293 -4.24 -17.67 9.32
C ASP A 293 -3.88 -19.04 8.72
N ASP A 294 -3.71 -19.16 7.39
CA ASP A 294 -3.32 -20.42 6.71
C ASP A 294 -1.79 -20.59 6.65
N ARG A 295 -1.15 -20.63 7.82
CA ARG A 295 0.31 -20.69 7.94
C ARG A 295 0.94 -21.85 7.15
N ASP A 296 0.38 -23.05 7.26
CA ASP A 296 0.93 -24.24 6.58
C ASP A 296 0.73 -24.16 5.06
N GLY A 297 -0.36 -23.54 4.62
CA GLY A 297 -0.60 -23.23 3.22
C GLY A 297 0.42 -22.25 2.68
N TRP A 298 0.73 -21.17 3.42
CA TRP A 298 1.72 -20.18 3.04
C TRP A 298 3.13 -20.75 2.91
N ILE A 299 3.56 -21.62 3.83
CA ILE A 299 4.85 -22.31 3.74
C ILE A 299 4.93 -23.10 2.42
N ARG A 300 3.91 -23.93 2.13
CA ARG A 300 3.86 -24.71 0.89
C ARG A 300 3.78 -23.84 -0.37
N LEU A 301 3.00 -22.77 -0.34
CA LEU A 301 2.93 -21.82 -1.46
C LEU A 301 4.32 -21.23 -1.75
N THR A 302 5.06 -20.87 -0.69
CA THR A 302 6.40 -20.32 -0.81
C THR A 302 7.40 -21.35 -1.35
N GLU A 303 7.34 -22.59 -0.85
CA GLU A 303 8.20 -23.69 -1.35
C GLU A 303 7.94 -23.97 -2.83
N GLU A 304 6.66 -23.94 -3.28
CA GLU A 304 6.31 -24.31 -4.66
C GLU A 304 6.54 -23.17 -5.67
N LEU A 305 6.27 -21.92 -5.31
CA LEU A 305 6.26 -20.81 -6.27
C LEU A 305 7.30 -19.70 -5.97
N GLY A 306 7.84 -19.63 -4.76
CA GLY A 306 8.64 -18.51 -4.30
C GLY A 306 9.96 -18.28 -5.04
N GLU A 307 10.51 -19.29 -5.76
CA GLU A 307 11.71 -19.11 -6.60
C GLU A 307 11.40 -18.28 -7.86
N GLY A 308 10.21 -18.46 -8.44
CA GLY A 308 9.82 -17.82 -9.71
C GLY A 308 8.89 -16.61 -9.55
N VAL A 309 8.17 -16.53 -8.45
CA VAL A 309 7.10 -15.55 -8.19
C VAL A 309 7.39 -14.78 -6.92
N GLN A 310 7.19 -13.45 -6.94
CA GLN A 310 7.15 -12.68 -5.72
C GLN A 310 5.84 -12.98 -4.98
N LEU A 311 5.97 -13.50 -3.76
CA LEU A 311 4.85 -13.75 -2.86
C LEU A 311 4.84 -12.68 -1.78
N VAL A 312 3.79 -11.86 -1.76
CA VAL A 312 3.70 -10.69 -0.90
C VAL A 312 2.71 -10.96 0.23
N GLY A 313 3.17 -10.82 1.47
CA GLY A 313 2.28 -10.83 2.62
C GLY A 313 1.79 -9.43 2.94
N ASP A 314 0.47 -9.25 3.06
CA ASP A 314 -0.21 -8.03 3.50
C ASP A 314 -0.94 -8.27 4.82
N ASP A 315 -2.09 -8.92 4.80
CA ASP A 315 -2.93 -9.14 5.98
C ASP A 315 -2.23 -10.01 7.05
N ASN A 316 -1.42 -10.96 6.63
CA ASN A 316 -0.64 -11.81 7.53
C ASN A 316 0.60 -11.12 8.13
N PHE A 317 1.03 -9.96 7.60
CA PHE A 317 2.23 -9.23 8.04
C PHE A 317 1.91 -7.88 8.67
N VAL A 318 0.87 -7.23 8.23
CA VAL A 318 0.33 -5.95 8.71
C VAL A 318 1.41 -4.87 8.96
N THR A 319 2.46 -4.87 8.15
CA THR A 319 3.62 -3.97 8.29
C THR A 319 4.30 -4.07 9.67
N ASN A 320 4.11 -5.17 10.40
CA ASN A 320 4.66 -5.35 11.74
C ASN A 320 6.06 -5.98 11.68
N PRO A 321 7.13 -5.28 12.10
CA PRO A 321 8.49 -5.80 11.99
C PRO A 321 8.72 -7.12 12.74
N ALA A 322 8.04 -7.35 13.87
CA ALA A 322 8.18 -8.59 14.64
C ALA A 322 7.47 -9.77 13.94
N VAL A 323 6.29 -9.52 13.36
CA VAL A 323 5.53 -10.52 12.58
C VAL A 323 6.29 -10.90 11.32
N ILE A 324 6.82 -9.89 10.59
CA ILE A 324 7.64 -10.13 9.39
C ILE A 324 8.88 -10.94 9.74
N ALA A 325 9.58 -10.61 10.83
CA ALA A 325 10.77 -11.37 11.25
C ALA A 325 10.45 -12.84 11.55
N GLN A 326 9.33 -13.11 12.22
CA GLN A 326 8.88 -14.48 12.48
C GLN A 326 8.49 -15.22 11.19
N ALA A 327 7.80 -14.54 10.27
CA ALA A 327 7.40 -15.12 8.99
C ALA A 327 8.62 -15.48 8.11
N ILE A 328 9.68 -14.68 8.16
CA ILE A 328 10.96 -14.98 7.49
C ILE A 328 11.57 -16.27 8.05
N GLU A 329 11.62 -16.43 9.38
CA GLU A 329 12.10 -17.66 10.04
C GLU A 329 11.26 -18.88 9.67
N ASP A 330 9.95 -18.69 9.47
CA ASP A 330 8.99 -19.72 9.13
C ASP A 330 8.98 -20.07 7.63
N GLY A 331 9.68 -19.31 6.77
CA GLY A 331 9.70 -19.53 5.32
C GLY A 331 8.39 -19.11 4.62
N ILE A 332 7.69 -18.12 5.15
CA ILE A 332 6.42 -17.61 4.62
C ILE A 332 6.67 -16.39 3.74
N ALA A 333 6.21 -16.41 2.47
CA ALA A 333 6.35 -15.36 1.49
C ALA A 333 7.83 -15.08 1.10
N ASN A 334 8.09 -14.05 0.31
CA ASN A 334 9.43 -13.53 -0.01
C ASN A 334 9.42 -12.00 -0.18
N ALA A 335 8.27 -11.38 0.10
CA ALA A 335 8.09 -9.93 0.09
C ALA A 335 7.00 -9.53 1.09
N SER A 336 7.03 -8.27 1.54
CA SER A 336 6.00 -7.67 2.40
C SER A 336 5.38 -6.45 1.75
N LEU A 337 4.08 -6.31 1.86
CA LEU A 337 3.41 -5.05 1.62
C LEU A 337 3.67 -4.10 2.80
N ILE A 338 3.82 -2.81 2.50
CA ILE A 338 4.20 -1.79 3.49
C ILE A 338 3.16 -0.67 3.47
N LYS A 339 2.38 -0.57 4.54
CA LYS A 339 1.31 0.42 4.73
C LYS A 339 1.51 1.15 6.06
N LEU A 340 1.80 2.45 6.04
CA LEU A 340 2.09 3.22 7.25
C LEU A 340 1.01 3.13 8.34
N ASN A 341 -0.26 3.13 7.93
CA ASN A 341 -1.36 3.13 8.89
C ASN A 341 -1.65 1.75 9.52
N GLN A 342 -1.13 0.65 8.96
CA GLN A 342 -1.23 -0.69 9.57
C GLN A 342 -0.44 -0.80 10.86
N ILE A 343 0.68 -0.07 10.97
CA ILE A 343 1.56 -0.09 12.14
C ILE A 343 1.49 1.22 12.94
N GLY A 344 1.29 2.37 12.27
CA GLY A 344 0.91 3.63 12.88
C GLY A 344 2.01 4.68 13.06
N THR A 345 3.29 4.40 12.78
CA THR A 345 4.35 5.41 12.77
C THR A 345 5.30 5.26 11.59
N VAL A 346 5.95 6.35 11.20
CA VAL A 346 7.02 6.35 10.18
C VAL A 346 8.19 5.49 10.64
N THR A 347 8.55 5.57 11.91
CA THR A 347 9.69 4.82 12.48
C THR A 347 9.46 3.31 12.43
N GLU A 348 8.31 2.81 12.88
CA GLU A 348 7.98 1.38 12.82
C GLU A 348 7.89 0.89 11.38
N THR A 349 7.36 1.72 10.46
CA THR A 349 7.32 1.41 9.02
C THR A 349 8.73 1.22 8.45
N LEU A 350 9.65 2.13 8.75
CA LEU A 350 11.05 2.01 8.31
C LEU A 350 11.76 0.81 8.96
N GLN A 351 11.40 0.43 10.19
CA GLN A 351 11.89 -0.79 10.84
C GLN A 351 11.40 -2.05 10.12
N ALA A 352 10.13 -2.13 9.74
CA ALA A 352 9.59 -3.24 8.95
C ALA A 352 10.35 -3.39 7.61
N MET A 353 10.57 -2.28 6.91
CA MET A 353 11.36 -2.28 5.67
C MET A 353 12.83 -2.67 5.88
N ALA A 354 13.41 -2.33 7.03
CA ALA A 354 14.77 -2.76 7.38
C ALA A 354 14.85 -4.27 7.62
N VAL A 355 13.86 -4.87 8.27
CA VAL A 355 13.75 -6.33 8.47
C VAL A 355 13.69 -7.03 7.10
N CYS A 356 12.80 -6.60 6.22
CA CYS A 356 12.71 -7.15 4.86
C CYS A 356 14.06 -7.10 4.13
N ARG A 357 14.70 -5.93 4.10
CA ARG A 357 15.98 -5.74 3.41
C ARG A 357 17.10 -6.63 3.97
N GLN A 358 17.20 -6.78 5.29
CA GLN A 358 18.23 -7.62 5.94
C GLN A 358 18.07 -9.09 5.58
N ALA A 359 16.85 -9.55 5.33
CA ALA A 359 16.55 -10.92 4.96
C ALA A 359 16.53 -11.16 3.43
N GLY A 360 16.72 -10.12 2.61
CA GLY A 360 16.58 -10.23 1.15
C GLY A 360 15.12 -10.32 0.68
N TYR A 361 14.16 -10.00 1.54
CA TYR A 361 12.74 -9.91 1.15
C TYR A 361 12.48 -8.64 0.36
N GLY A 362 11.58 -8.73 -0.63
CA GLY A 362 11.01 -7.56 -1.28
C GLY A 362 10.19 -6.72 -0.28
N ALA A 363 10.10 -5.42 -0.56
CA ALA A 363 9.19 -4.54 0.14
C ALA A 363 8.44 -3.69 -0.90
N MET A 364 7.10 -3.73 -0.88
CA MET A 364 6.26 -2.94 -1.77
C MET A 364 5.50 -1.90 -0.97
N VAL A 365 5.85 -0.63 -1.13
CA VAL A 365 5.10 0.46 -0.48
C VAL A 365 3.73 0.57 -1.13
N SER A 366 2.68 0.64 -0.33
CA SER A 366 1.30 0.60 -0.80
C SER A 366 0.45 1.75 -0.26
N HIS A 367 -0.51 2.15 -1.08
CA HIS A 367 -1.67 2.96 -0.72
C HIS A 367 -2.69 2.14 0.08
N ARG A 368 -3.84 2.76 0.37
CA ARG A 368 -5.05 2.06 0.85
C ARG A 368 -6.22 2.34 -0.09
N SER A 369 -7.30 1.56 0.04
CA SER A 369 -8.53 1.75 -0.76
C SER A 369 -9.18 3.13 -0.52
N GLY A 370 -9.17 3.64 0.72
CA GLY A 370 -9.54 5.02 1.05
C GLY A 370 -8.30 5.91 1.12
N GLU A 371 -8.11 6.77 0.13
CA GLU A 371 -6.95 7.64 0.02
C GLU A 371 -7.32 9.12 0.08
N THR A 372 -6.32 9.91 0.42
CA THR A 372 -6.31 11.36 0.24
C THR A 372 -5.36 11.74 -0.90
N GLU A 373 -5.26 13.02 -1.25
CA GLU A 373 -4.28 13.54 -2.21
C GLU A 373 -2.83 13.51 -1.68
N ASP A 374 -2.62 13.03 -0.46
CA ASP A 374 -1.30 12.96 0.17
C ASP A 374 -0.37 12.00 -0.58
N SER A 375 0.83 12.45 -0.91
CA SER A 375 1.83 11.71 -1.68
C SER A 375 3.00 11.16 -0.85
N PHE A 376 2.85 11.08 0.48
CA PHE A 376 3.92 10.63 1.38
C PHE A 376 4.55 9.30 0.96
N ILE A 377 3.72 8.35 0.55
CA ILE A 377 4.18 7.01 0.15
C ILE A 377 5.09 7.01 -1.08
N ALA A 378 4.98 8.00 -1.97
CA ALA A 378 5.90 8.15 -3.09
C ALA A 378 7.31 8.54 -2.59
N ASP A 379 7.40 9.52 -1.68
CA ASP A 379 8.68 9.89 -1.05
C ASP A 379 9.24 8.74 -0.20
N LEU A 380 8.38 7.97 0.51
CA LEU A 380 8.79 6.79 1.27
C LEU A 380 9.39 5.72 0.36
N ALA A 381 8.73 5.37 -0.74
CA ALA A 381 9.21 4.36 -1.68
C ALA A 381 10.56 4.74 -2.29
N VAL A 382 10.74 6.02 -2.66
CA VAL A 382 12.02 6.51 -3.19
C VAL A 382 13.11 6.49 -2.13
N GLY A 383 12.81 7.03 -0.94
CA GLY A 383 13.79 7.17 0.13
C GLY A 383 14.27 5.86 0.71
N SER A 384 13.37 4.90 0.89
CA SER A 384 13.70 3.56 1.37
C SER A 384 14.45 2.70 0.36
N GLY A 385 14.42 3.08 -0.94
CA GLY A 385 15.05 2.32 -2.01
C GLY A 385 14.40 0.96 -2.29
N CYS A 386 13.14 0.76 -1.88
CA CYS A 386 12.46 -0.54 -1.96
C CYS A 386 12.20 -1.04 -3.39
N GLY A 387 12.18 -0.14 -4.37
CA GLY A 387 12.04 -0.49 -5.80
C GLY A 387 10.62 -0.77 -6.26
N GLN A 388 9.60 -0.70 -5.40
CA GLN A 388 8.21 -1.03 -5.72
C GLN A 388 7.22 -0.06 -5.07
N LEU A 389 6.17 0.33 -5.81
CA LEU A 389 5.04 1.12 -5.28
C LEU A 389 3.72 0.64 -5.89
N LYS A 390 2.74 0.29 -5.07
CA LYS A 390 1.35 0.01 -5.42
C LYS A 390 0.51 1.23 -5.05
N SER A 391 -0.18 1.87 -6.01
CA SER A 391 -1.00 3.07 -5.74
C SER A 391 -2.25 3.17 -6.62
N GLY A 392 -2.88 2.03 -6.90
CA GLY A 392 -4.11 1.98 -7.71
C GLY A 392 -3.88 2.22 -9.20
N ALA A 393 -4.94 2.54 -9.92
CA ALA A 393 -4.89 2.78 -11.36
C ALA A 393 -4.18 4.10 -11.71
N PRO A 394 -3.72 4.28 -12.98
CA PRO A 394 -3.21 5.56 -13.47
C PRO A 394 -4.36 6.56 -13.73
N ALA A 395 -5.37 6.56 -12.88
CA ALA A 395 -6.58 7.37 -12.92
C ALA A 395 -7.03 7.69 -11.50
N ARG A 396 -7.93 8.68 -11.32
CA ARG A 396 -8.38 9.29 -10.06
C ARG A 396 -7.28 10.11 -9.37
N GLY A 397 -7.63 11.32 -8.92
CA GLY A 397 -6.66 12.32 -8.45
C GLY A 397 -5.79 11.85 -7.29
N GLU A 398 -6.38 11.16 -6.32
CA GLU A 398 -5.72 10.62 -5.14
C GLU A 398 -4.68 9.52 -5.46
N ARG A 399 -4.86 8.78 -6.57
CA ARG A 399 -3.90 7.77 -7.06
C ARG A 399 -2.79 8.44 -7.85
N VAL A 400 -3.18 9.24 -8.84
CA VAL A 400 -2.28 9.96 -9.75
C VAL A 400 -1.35 10.92 -9.00
N ALA A 401 -1.77 11.49 -7.86
CA ALA A 401 -0.93 12.34 -7.01
C ALA A 401 0.40 11.66 -6.62
N LYS A 402 0.39 10.35 -6.35
CA LYS A 402 1.59 9.58 -5.98
C LYS A 402 2.50 9.37 -7.20
N TYR A 403 1.93 8.99 -8.34
CA TYR A 403 2.69 8.81 -9.59
C TYR A 403 3.28 10.13 -10.09
N ASN A 404 2.52 11.24 -10.04
CA ASN A 404 3.02 12.56 -10.38
C ASN A 404 4.16 13.00 -9.45
N ARG A 405 4.06 12.67 -8.15
CA ARG A 405 5.15 12.93 -7.20
C ARG A 405 6.42 12.16 -7.55
N LEU A 406 6.31 10.91 -7.97
CA LEU A 406 7.46 10.15 -8.46
C LEU A 406 8.08 10.79 -9.71
N LEU A 407 7.26 11.23 -10.68
CA LEU A 407 7.73 11.93 -11.88
C LEU A 407 8.43 13.25 -11.55
N GLU A 408 7.92 14.03 -10.56
CA GLU A 408 8.60 15.24 -10.06
C GLU A 408 9.98 14.90 -9.48
N ILE A 409 10.07 13.86 -8.65
CA ILE A 409 11.36 13.43 -8.08
C ILE A 409 12.31 13.02 -9.19
N ALA A 410 11.85 12.23 -10.17
CA ALA A 410 12.66 11.78 -11.31
C ALA A 410 13.18 12.98 -12.13
N ALA A 411 12.32 13.95 -12.42
CA ALA A 411 12.71 15.17 -13.16
C ALA A 411 13.79 15.99 -12.43
N HIS A 412 13.68 16.11 -11.10
CA HIS A 412 14.67 16.82 -10.30
C HIS A 412 15.94 15.99 -10.01
N ARG A 413 15.89 14.69 -10.17
CA ARG A 413 16.97 13.75 -9.84
C ARG A 413 17.14 12.67 -10.94
N PRO A 414 17.52 13.05 -12.16
CA PRO A 414 17.54 12.14 -13.32
C PRO A 414 18.59 11.01 -13.21
N ARG A 415 19.44 11.05 -12.18
CA ARG A 415 20.46 10.01 -11.91
C ARG A 415 20.02 8.98 -10.88
N LEU A 416 18.83 9.11 -10.27
CA LEU A 416 18.33 8.06 -9.39
C LEU A 416 18.10 6.79 -10.21
N PRO A 417 18.59 5.64 -9.74
CA PRO A 417 18.29 4.37 -10.40
C PRO A 417 16.78 4.10 -10.36
N PHE A 418 16.27 3.45 -11.39
CA PHE A 418 14.90 2.98 -11.51
C PHE A 418 14.86 1.45 -11.47
N GLY A 419 13.79 0.88 -11.02
CA GLY A 419 13.54 -0.56 -11.08
C GLY A 419 13.56 -1.25 -9.72
N LEU A 420 13.44 -2.59 -9.75
CA LEU A 420 13.51 -3.44 -8.56
C LEU A 420 14.88 -3.34 -7.89
N THR A 421 14.96 -3.68 -6.62
CA THR A 421 16.24 -3.85 -5.91
C THR A 421 16.98 -5.06 -6.50
N PRO A 422 18.29 -4.95 -6.74
CA PRO A 422 19.11 -6.08 -7.22
C PRO A 422 19.12 -7.23 -6.22
#